data_95fbdbcadfd79a0fcda377d9d25d1508
#
_entry.id   95fbdbcadfd79a0fcda377d9d25d1508
#
_cell.length_a   1.000
_cell.length_b   1.000
_cell.length_c   1.000
_cell.angle_alpha   90.00
_cell.angle_beta   90.00
_cell.angle_gamma   90.00
#
_symmetry.space_group_name_H-M   'P 1'
#
loop_
_entity.id
_entity.type
_entity.pdbx_description
1 polymer ?
#
loop_
_entity_poly.entity_id
_entity_poly.type
_entity_poly.pdbx_seq_one_letter_code
_entity_poly.pdbx_strand_id
1 'polypeptide(L)'
;MNFKSIPSEFEYLSWPEIKKISKDIRSTIIWPFGAVEQHGPHLPLATDSIFVDEIIREVFKLIPSDLPLKKLPTQYIGFSPEHKGFDGTISLSSNLITSMIKEVGVQLADMGFKRLIILNAHGGQISLLNTAARELRSIVPKMSIFPCFLWNGVDGLSELLTKDEIENGLHASLAETSLMMTLKSELVGDERPCEGIESQIPEGWSWEGNAPTAWFTKDLSKSGVIGDSKGSNKELGDSLKGLLVNHWFKLIMNLMKSDWPN
;
A
#
# COMPACT_ATOMS: atom_id res chain seq x y z
N MET A 1 -10.42 28.36 -24.21
CA MET A 1 -10.52 28.31 -22.75
C MET A 1 -9.57 27.21 -22.29
N ASN A 2 -8.50 27.60 -21.58
CA ASN A 2 -7.62 26.59 -20.95
C ASN A 2 -8.41 25.97 -19.80
N PHE A 3 -8.95 24.79 -19.98
CA PHE A 3 -9.48 23.99 -18.90
C PHE A 3 -8.30 23.63 -17.98
N LYS A 4 -8.20 24.28 -16.83
CA LYS A 4 -7.28 23.91 -15.79
C LYS A 4 -7.63 22.46 -15.41
N SER A 5 -6.71 21.51 -15.62
CA SER A 5 -6.95 20.13 -15.21
C SER A 5 -7.27 20.11 -13.71
N ILE A 6 -8.36 19.43 -13.32
CA ILE A 6 -8.74 19.32 -11.91
C ILE A 6 -7.67 18.44 -11.23
N PRO A 7 -6.98 18.92 -10.17
CA PRO A 7 -5.99 18.13 -9.47
C PRO A 7 -6.54 16.78 -8.99
N SER A 8 -5.71 15.76 -8.99
CA SER A 8 -6.02 14.45 -8.40
C SER A 8 -5.96 14.47 -6.88
N GLU A 9 -5.14 15.35 -6.33
CA GLU A 9 -4.88 15.52 -4.90
C GLU A 9 -6.04 16.30 -4.25
N PHE A 10 -6.64 15.68 -3.23
CA PHE A 10 -7.78 16.25 -2.49
C PHE A 10 -7.45 17.61 -1.86
N GLU A 11 -6.26 17.73 -1.27
CA GLU A 11 -5.80 18.92 -0.54
C GLU A 11 -5.53 20.12 -1.44
N TYR A 12 -5.47 19.95 -2.75
CA TYR A 12 -5.29 21.06 -3.71
C TYR A 12 -6.60 21.59 -4.27
N LEU A 13 -7.72 20.99 -3.84
CA LEU A 13 -9.06 21.42 -4.23
C LEU A 13 -9.65 22.41 -3.20
N SER A 14 -10.45 23.33 -3.72
CA SER A 14 -11.27 24.19 -2.86
C SER A 14 -12.52 23.43 -2.35
N TRP A 15 -13.08 23.88 -1.22
CA TRP A 15 -14.27 23.24 -0.65
C TRP A 15 -15.49 23.20 -1.62
N PRO A 16 -15.74 24.19 -2.52
CA PRO A 16 -16.83 24.08 -3.49
C PRO A 16 -16.59 22.99 -4.54
N GLU A 17 -15.32 22.75 -4.95
CA GLU A 17 -14.95 21.67 -5.86
C GLU A 17 -15.19 20.32 -5.21
N ILE A 18 -14.78 20.13 -3.95
CA ILE A 18 -15.07 18.91 -3.18
C ILE A 18 -16.57 18.68 -3.06
N LYS A 19 -17.36 19.73 -2.73
CA LYS A 19 -18.81 19.63 -2.63
C LYS A 19 -19.47 19.22 -3.96
N LYS A 20 -18.90 19.60 -5.10
CA LYS A 20 -19.37 19.18 -6.42
C LYS A 20 -19.05 17.72 -6.69
N ILE A 21 -17.81 17.29 -6.41
CA ILE A 21 -17.33 15.93 -6.68
C ILE A 21 -18.06 14.92 -5.78
N SER A 22 -18.24 15.21 -4.49
CA SER A 22 -18.85 14.30 -3.51
C SER A 22 -20.33 13.98 -3.79
N LYS A 23 -21.01 14.75 -4.65
CA LYS A 23 -22.40 14.48 -5.08
C LYS A 23 -22.53 13.41 -6.15
N ASP A 24 -21.45 13.07 -6.85
CA ASP A 24 -21.48 12.00 -7.84
C ASP A 24 -21.65 10.64 -7.12
N ILE A 25 -22.51 9.78 -7.67
CA ILE A 25 -22.78 8.45 -7.11
C ILE A 25 -21.53 7.56 -7.11
N ARG A 26 -20.55 7.86 -7.96
CA ARG A 26 -19.27 7.14 -8.07
C ARG A 26 -18.15 7.84 -7.31
N SER A 27 -18.46 8.91 -6.55
CA SER A 27 -17.41 9.68 -5.85
C SER A 27 -16.56 8.79 -4.94
N THR A 28 -15.26 8.77 -5.22
CA THR A 28 -14.31 7.85 -4.63
C THR A 28 -13.09 8.59 -4.10
N ILE A 29 -12.68 8.24 -2.90
CA ILE A 29 -11.40 8.66 -2.33
C ILE A 29 -10.46 7.47 -2.29
N ILE A 30 -9.20 7.66 -2.71
CA ILE A 30 -8.09 6.76 -2.44
C ILE A 30 -7.27 7.37 -1.30
N TRP A 31 -7.08 6.62 -0.24
CA TRP A 31 -6.20 6.99 0.86
C TRP A 31 -5.02 6.03 0.92
N PRO A 32 -3.83 6.45 0.45
CA PRO A 32 -2.64 5.61 0.46
C PRO A 32 -2.07 5.47 1.87
N PHE A 33 -1.65 4.25 2.23
CA PHE A 33 -1.02 3.90 3.49
C PHE A 33 0.32 3.21 3.24
N GLY A 34 1.37 3.73 3.84
CA GLY A 34 2.68 3.10 3.92
C GLY A 34 3.12 2.90 5.36
N ALA A 35 4.43 2.83 5.56
CA ALA A 35 5.09 2.80 6.87
C ALA A 35 6.39 3.59 6.82
N VAL A 36 6.93 3.88 7.99
CA VAL A 36 8.31 4.33 8.21
C VAL A 36 8.98 3.30 9.10
N GLU A 37 9.64 2.33 8.48
CA GLU A 37 10.20 1.17 9.15
C GLU A 37 11.50 0.72 8.50
N GLN A 38 12.31 -0.04 9.23
CA GLN A 38 13.52 -0.62 8.68
C GLN A 38 13.23 -1.48 7.45
N HIS A 39 14.07 -1.42 6.43
CA HIS A 39 14.05 -2.25 5.22
C HIS A 39 15.46 -2.73 4.88
N GLY A 40 16.11 -3.37 5.87
CA GLY A 40 17.51 -3.76 5.75
C GLY A 40 18.48 -2.57 5.62
N PRO A 41 19.78 -2.83 5.40
CA PRO A 41 20.78 -1.78 5.31
C PRO A 41 20.76 -1.03 3.98
N HIS A 42 20.00 -1.46 2.99
CA HIS A 42 20.06 -1.02 1.61
C HIS A 42 18.82 -0.26 1.10
N LEU A 43 17.71 -0.32 1.80
CA LEU A 43 16.49 0.41 1.42
C LEU A 43 16.16 1.51 2.43
N PRO A 44 15.51 2.60 2.00
CA PRO A 44 15.11 3.68 2.90
C PRO A 44 13.95 3.25 3.81
N LEU A 45 13.86 3.87 4.97
CA LEU A 45 12.78 3.63 5.94
C LEU A 45 11.36 3.89 5.38
N ALA A 46 11.24 4.70 4.35
CA ALA A 46 9.97 5.07 3.73
C ALA A 46 9.60 4.19 2.52
N THR A 47 10.19 3.00 2.38
CA THR A 47 10.03 2.13 1.21
C THR A 47 8.55 1.90 0.87
N ASP A 48 7.74 1.46 1.81
CA ASP A 48 6.29 1.23 1.59
C ASP A 48 5.54 2.49 1.18
N SER A 49 5.86 3.60 1.84
CA SER A 49 5.24 4.89 1.52
C SER A 49 5.60 5.36 0.12
N ILE A 50 6.84 5.13 -0.31
CA ILE A 50 7.30 5.41 -1.67
C ILE A 50 6.57 4.51 -2.68
N PHE A 51 6.42 3.21 -2.37
CA PHE A 51 5.72 2.28 -3.25
C PHE A 51 4.30 2.76 -3.53
N VAL A 52 3.50 2.96 -2.51
CA VAL A 52 2.10 3.33 -2.70
C VAL A 52 1.97 4.70 -3.36
N ASP A 53 2.81 5.67 -3.00
CA ASP A 53 2.72 7.04 -3.53
C ASP A 53 3.13 7.11 -5.01
N GLU A 54 4.25 6.46 -5.38
CA GLU A 54 4.72 6.44 -6.76
C GLU A 54 3.82 5.62 -7.67
N ILE A 55 3.38 4.43 -7.24
CA ILE A 55 2.48 3.60 -8.07
C ILE A 55 1.15 4.30 -8.30
N ILE A 56 0.52 4.85 -7.25
CA ILE A 56 -0.77 5.52 -7.43
C ILE A 56 -0.62 6.82 -8.24
N ARG A 57 0.50 7.51 -8.16
CA ARG A 57 0.81 8.68 -9.00
C ARG A 57 0.84 8.30 -10.49
N GLU A 58 1.50 7.19 -10.83
CA GLU A 58 1.52 6.69 -12.22
C GLU A 58 0.13 6.28 -12.69
N VAL A 59 -0.65 5.63 -11.84
CA VAL A 59 -2.05 5.28 -12.14
C VAL A 59 -2.89 6.52 -12.42
N PHE A 60 -2.78 7.58 -11.63
CA PHE A 60 -3.53 8.82 -11.86
C PHE A 60 -3.17 9.54 -13.17
N LYS A 61 -1.96 9.36 -13.70
CA LYS A 61 -1.60 9.88 -15.04
C LYS A 61 -2.40 9.23 -16.17
N LEU A 62 -2.90 8.01 -15.96
CA LEU A 62 -3.67 7.24 -16.93
C LEU A 62 -5.19 7.45 -16.77
N ILE A 63 -5.63 7.96 -15.62
CA ILE A 63 -7.06 8.16 -15.31
C ILE A 63 -7.54 9.50 -15.86
N PRO A 64 -8.71 9.57 -16.54
CA PRO A 64 -9.33 10.84 -16.93
C PRO A 64 -9.55 11.77 -15.73
N SER A 65 -9.11 13.03 -15.85
CA SER A 65 -9.11 14.00 -14.73
C SER A 65 -10.50 14.49 -14.30
N ASP A 66 -11.53 14.24 -15.13
CA ASP A 66 -12.93 14.59 -14.88
C ASP A 66 -13.67 13.55 -14.05
N LEU A 67 -13.07 12.38 -13.79
CA LEU A 67 -13.68 11.37 -12.92
C LEU A 67 -13.77 11.86 -11.46
N PRO A 68 -14.84 11.47 -10.75
CA PRO A 68 -15.06 11.85 -9.35
C PRO A 68 -14.19 11.02 -8.39
N LEU A 69 -12.90 10.95 -8.70
CA LEU A 69 -11.87 10.19 -7.98
C LEU A 69 -10.77 11.16 -7.51
N LYS A 70 -10.46 11.12 -6.22
CA LYS A 70 -9.41 11.96 -5.61
C LYS A 70 -8.54 11.13 -4.65
N LYS A 71 -7.29 11.59 -4.47
CA LYS A 71 -6.31 11.00 -3.56
C LYS A 71 -6.13 11.89 -2.33
N LEU A 72 -6.24 11.31 -1.12
CA LEU A 72 -5.76 11.97 0.10
C LEU A 72 -4.23 11.93 0.17
N PRO A 73 -3.62 12.82 0.98
CA PRO A 73 -2.21 12.71 1.32
C PRO A 73 -1.87 11.31 1.86
N THR A 74 -0.72 10.79 1.47
CA THR A 74 -0.27 9.47 1.92
C THR A 74 -0.03 9.46 3.43
N GLN A 75 -0.56 8.45 4.11
CA GLN A 75 -0.26 8.18 5.52
C GLN A 75 1.08 7.45 5.61
N TYR A 76 2.13 8.20 5.94
CA TYR A 76 3.52 7.69 5.94
C TYR A 76 3.86 6.86 7.16
N ILE A 77 3.30 7.16 8.34
CA ILE A 77 3.63 6.45 9.57
C ILE A 77 2.53 5.42 9.84
N GLY A 78 2.89 4.14 9.72
CA GLY A 78 1.99 3.01 9.85
C GLY A 78 2.06 2.31 11.21
N PHE A 79 1.60 1.06 11.21
CA PHE A 79 1.65 0.13 12.34
C PHE A 79 2.64 -0.99 12.00
N SER A 80 3.83 -0.93 12.59
CA SER A 80 5.00 -1.78 12.29
C SER A 80 5.65 -2.34 13.56
N PRO A 81 4.90 -2.96 14.50
CA PRO A 81 5.46 -3.46 15.76
C PRO A 81 6.46 -4.60 15.55
N GLU A 82 6.36 -5.36 14.46
CA GLU A 82 7.24 -6.46 14.07
C GLU A 82 8.69 -6.01 13.82
N HIS A 83 8.89 -4.74 13.47
CA HIS A 83 10.21 -4.14 13.26
C HIS A 83 10.80 -3.46 14.51
N LYS A 84 10.19 -3.68 15.69
CA LYS A 84 10.68 -3.15 16.96
C LYS A 84 12.08 -3.67 17.26
N GLY A 85 12.99 -2.73 17.55
CA GLY A 85 14.40 -3.02 17.85
C GLY A 85 15.36 -2.72 16.72
N PHE A 86 14.85 -2.23 15.58
CA PHE A 86 15.65 -1.60 14.55
C PHE A 86 15.47 -0.08 14.61
N ASP A 87 16.57 0.64 14.63
CA ASP A 87 16.58 2.11 14.70
C ASP A 87 15.92 2.70 13.43
N GLY A 88 15.19 3.79 13.63
CA GLY A 88 14.47 4.48 12.55
C GLY A 88 13.04 4.00 12.33
N THR A 89 12.65 2.83 12.82
CA THR A 89 11.25 2.39 12.77
C THR A 89 10.38 3.24 13.70
N ILE A 90 9.33 3.84 13.13
CA ILE A 90 8.33 4.63 13.86
C ILE A 90 6.96 4.00 13.64
N SER A 91 6.45 3.32 14.66
CA SER A 91 5.17 2.63 14.61
C SER A 91 4.12 3.32 15.48
N LEU A 92 2.96 3.61 14.90
CA LEU A 92 1.77 4.04 15.66
C LEU A 92 1.10 2.83 16.31
N SER A 93 0.29 3.07 17.34
CA SER A 93 -0.52 2.01 17.93
C SER A 93 -1.70 1.65 17.02
N SER A 94 -2.16 0.39 17.10
CA SER A 94 -3.35 -0.08 16.38
C SER A 94 -4.59 0.77 16.69
N ASN A 95 -4.76 1.18 17.94
CA ASN A 95 -5.87 2.05 18.36
C ASN A 95 -5.82 3.41 17.66
N LEU A 96 -4.64 4.01 17.53
CA LEU A 96 -4.49 5.32 16.88
C LEU A 96 -4.81 5.25 15.38
N ILE A 97 -4.27 4.26 14.67
CA ILE A 97 -4.57 4.03 13.24
C ILE A 97 -6.06 3.78 13.04
N THR A 98 -6.67 2.90 13.83
CA THR A 98 -8.10 2.60 13.74
C THR A 98 -8.96 3.84 14.01
N SER A 99 -8.62 4.62 15.03
CA SER A 99 -9.36 5.85 15.36
C SER A 99 -9.23 6.90 14.24
N MET A 100 -8.03 7.10 13.71
CA MET A 100 -7.79 8.02 12.59
C MET A 100 -8.61 7.63 11.35
N ILE A 101 -8.65 6.35 10.99
CA ILE A 101 -9.43 5.85 9.85
C ILE A 101 -10.93 6.11 10.07
N LYS A 102 -11.44 5.87 11.28
CA LYS A 102 -12.85 6.13 11.61
C LYS A 102 -13.18 7.62 11.55
N GLU A 103 -12.36 8.46 12.17
CA GLU A 103 -12.60 9.91 12.19
C GLU A 103 -12.58 10.53 10.79
N VAL A 104 -11.57 10.22 9.99
CA VAL A 104 -11.47 10.70 8.60
C VAL A 104 -12.59 10.12 7.74
N GLY A 105 -12.85 8.82 7.87
CA GLY A 105 -13.88 8.13 7.08
C GLY A 105 -15.29 8.66 7.34
N VAL A 106 -15.64 8.98 8.59
CA VAL A 106 -16.91 9.62 8.94
C VAL A 106 -17.02 10.99 8.26
N GLN A 107 -15.99 11.81 8.33
CA GLN A 107 -15.99 13.14 7.68
C GLN A 107 -16.15 13.04 6.15
N LEU A 108 -15.48 12.06 5.51
CA LEU A 108 -15.66 11.83 4.07
C LEU A 108 -17.10 11.40 3.73
N ALA A 109 -17.71 10.56 4.55
CA ALA A 109 -19.11 10.15 4.39
C ALA A 109 -20.07 11.33 4.58
N ASP A 110 -19.83 12.21 5.55
CA ASP A 110 -20.61 13.42 5.81
C ASP A 110 -20.51 14.42 4.66
N MET A 111 -19.35 14.52 3.99
CA MET A 111 -19.19 15.30 2.76
C MET A 111 -19.99 14.71 1.59
N GLY A 112 -20.37 13.43 1.66
CA GLY A 112 -21.20 12.75 0.66
C GLY A 112 -20.45 11.74 -0.21
N PHE A 113 -19.14 11.50 0.02
CA PHE A 113 -18.39 10.47 -0.72
C PHE A 113 -19.00 9.07 -0.54
N LYS A 114 -18.98 8.30 -1.61
CA LYS A 114 -19.62 6.97 -1.69
C LYS A 114 -18.65 5.83 -1.47
N ARG A 115 -17.36 6.04 -1.74
CA ARG A 115 -16.34 4.99 -1.72
C ARG A 115 -15.03 5.51 -1.12
N LEU A 116 -14.43 4.68 -0.29
CA LEU A 116 -13.09 4.89 0.26
C LEU A 116 -12.23 3.65 -0.03
N ILE A 117 -11.17 3.82 -0.79
CA ILE A 117 -10.13 2.81 -0.99
C ILE A 117 -8.98 3.14 -0.04
N ILE A 118 -8.71 2.26 0.92
CA ILE A 118 -7.52 2.30 1.77
C ILE A 118 -6.48 1.44 1.07
N LEU A 119 -5.56 2.08 0.34
CA LEU A 119 -4.54 1.39 -0.45
C LEU A 119 -3.24 1.29 0.36
N ASN A 120 -2.95 0.11 0.84
CA ASN A 120 -1.84 -0.20 1.73
C ASN A 120 -0.67 -0.85 0.99
N ALA A 121 0.58 -0.43 1.26
CA ALA A 121 1.78 -1.10 0.76
C ALA A 121 2.55 -1.88 1.83
N HIS A 122 2.24 -1.70 3.13
CA HIS A 122 2.91 -2.35 4.24
C HIS A 122 2.19 -3.65 4.67
N GLY A 123 2.90 -4.79 4.63
CA GLY A 123 2.35 -6.11 4.95
C GLY A 123 1.84 -6.23 6.39
N GLY A 124 2.60 -5.74 7.36
CA GLY A 124 2.33 -5.87 8.80
C GLY A 124 1.02 -5.23 9.26
N GLN A 125 0.44 -4.30 8.49
CA GLN A 125 -0.82 -3.64 8.88
C GLN A 125 -2.07 -4.11 8.11
N ILE A 126 -1.97 -5.13 7.24
CA ILE A 126 -3.10 -5.63 6.43
C ILE A 126 -4.30 -5.99 7.31
N SER A 127 -4.10 -6.82 8.33
CA SER A 127 -5.17 -7.31 9.22
C SER A 127 -5.80 -6.17 10.02
N LEU A 128 -4.99 -5.20 10.45
CA LEU A 128 -5.46 -4.00 11.15
C LEU A 128 -6.37 -3.15 10.27
N LEU A 129 -5.95 -2.87 9.04
CA LEU A 129 -6.73 -2.05 8.10
C LEU A 129 -8.02 -2.75 7.67
N ASN A 130 -8.01 -4.08 7.53
CA ASN A 130 -9.22 -4.88 7.31
C ASN A 130 -10.22 -4.72 8.46
N THR A 131 -9.74 -4.78 9.70
CA THR A 131 -10.58 -4.59 10.89
C THR A 131 -11.12 -3.16 10.97
N ALA A 132 -10.26 -2.16 10.82
CA ALA A 132 -10.65 -0.75 10.84
C ALA A 132 -11.69 -0.40 9.75
N ALA A 133 -11.55 -0.98 8.55
CA ALA A 133 -12.50 -0.82 7.47
C ALA A 133 -13.89 -1.39 7.82
N ARG A 134 -13.94 -2.55 8.49
CA ARG A 134 -15.20 -3.16 8.95
C ARG A 134 -15.86 -2.31 10.06
N GLU A 135 -15.07 -1.82 11.01
CA GLU A 135 -15.58 -0.92 12.06
C GLU A 135 -16.11 0.40 11.45
N LEU A 136 -15.36 1.02 10.54
CA LEU A 136 -15.82 2.22 9.84
C LEU A 136 -17.11 1.95 9.06
N ARG A 137 -17.20 0.83 8.34
CA ARG A 137 -18.40 0.46 7.57
C ARG A 137 -19.64 0.32 8.45
N SER A 138 -19.50 -0.13 9.70
CA SER A 138 -20.62 -0.21 10.64
C SER A 138 -21.14 1.15 11.07
N ILE A 139 -20.26 2.18 11.07
CA ILE A 139 -20.60 3.57 11.44
C ILE A 139 -21.21 4.31 10.24
N VAL A 140 -20.66 4.10 9.04
CA VAL A 140 -21.07 4.79 7.79
C VAL A 140 -21.63 3.80 6.76
N PRO A 141 -22.83 3.23 7.00
CA PRO A 141 -23.37 2.12 6.21
C PRO A 141 -23.67 2.45 4.74
N LYS A 142 -23.62 3.73 4.35
CA LYS A 142 -23.84 4.18 2.96
C LYS A 142 -22.55 4.39 2.16
N MET A 143 -21.37 4.30 2.80
CA MET A 143 -20.08 4.42 2.13
C MET A 143 -19.41 3.05 2.04
N SER A 144 -18.97 2.64 0.85
CA SER A 144 -18.22 1.40 0.67
C SER A 144 -16.75 1.61 0.98
N ILE A 145 -16.17 0.68 1.77
CA ILE A 145 -14.79 0.74 2.21
C ILE A 145 -14.03 -0.45 1.63
N PHE A 146 -12.90 -0.19 0.97
CA PHE A 146 -12.07 -1.19 0.31
C PHE A 146 -10.66 -1.20 0.93
N PRO A 147 -10.40 -2.04 1.94
CA PRO A 147 -9.05 -2.25 2.43
C PRO A 147 -8.29 -3.13 1.44
N CYS A 148 -7.34 -2.52 0.73
CA CYS A 148 -6.61 -3.17 -0.34
C CYS A 148 -5.11 -3.19 -0.02
N PHE A 149 -4.43 -4.28 -0.38
CA PHE A 149 -2.98 -4.37 -0.33
C PHE A 149 -2.39 -4.25 -1.74
N LEU A 150 -1.35 -3.43 -1.88
CA LEU A 150 -0.79 -3.02 -3.17
C LEU A 150 -0.39 -4.19 -4.07
N TRP A 151 0.16 -5.25 -3.48
CA TRP A 151 0.67 -6.43 -4.17
C TRP A 151 -0.37 -7.53 -4.40
N ASN A 152 -1.55 -7.42 -3.79
CA ASN A 152 -2.52 -8.50 -3.78
C ASN A 152 -3.35 -8.56 -5.06
N GLY A 153 -3.49 -9.76 -5.64
CA GLY A 153 -4.28 -10.00 -6.84
C GLY A 153 -3.66 -9.46 -8.14
N VAL A 154 -2.38 -9.11 -8.13
CA VAL A 154 -1.66 -8.64 -9.32
C VAL A 154 -1.31 -9.81 -10.22
N ASP A 155 -1.93 -9.86 -11.39
CA ASP A 155 -1.66 -10.90 -12.38
C ASP A 155 -0.22 -10.78 -12.94
N GLY A 156 0.43 -11.91 -13.17
CA GLY A 156 1.76 -11.98 -13.79
C GLY A 156 2.93 -11.91 -12.81
N LEU A 157 2.72 -11.73 -11.51
CA LEU A 157 3.82 -11.76 -10.53
C LEU A 157 4.57 -13.09 -10.55
N SER A 158 3.87 -14.22 -10.67
CA SER A 158 4.47 -15.56 -10.75
C SER A 158 5.26 -15.83 -12.04
N GLU A 159 5.14 -14.95 -13.05
CA GLU A 159 5.95 -15.01 -14.26
C GLU A 159 7.29 -14.27 -14.09
N LEU A 160 7.34 -13.31 -13.15
CA LEU A 160 8.51 -12.48 -12.88
C LEU A 160 9.29 -12.95 -11.66
N LEU A 161 8.61 -13.48 -10.66
CA LEU A 161 9.19 -13.87 -9.37
C LEU A 161 9.19 -15.39 -9.23
N THR A 162 10.24 -15.90 -8.62
CA THR A 162 10.30 -17.33 -8.29
C THR A 162 9.26 -17.67 -7.22
N LYS A 163 8.92 -18.97 -7.14
CA LYS A 163 8.03 -19.45 -6.08
C LYS A 163 8.61 -19.15 -4.69
N ASP A 164 9.91 -19.28 -4.53
CA ASP A 164 10.61 -19.00 -3.28
C ASP A 164 10.49 -17.52 -2.88
N GLU A 165 10.67 -16.58 -3.82
CA GLU A 165 10.47 -15.15 -3.54
C GLU A 165 9.03 -14.84 -3.13
N ILE A 166 8.04 -15.45 -3.78
CA ILE A 166 6.62 -15.24 -3.46
C ILE A 166 6.26 -15.77 -2.07
N GLU A 167 6.85 -16.91 -1.65
CA GLU A 167 6.53 -17.59 -0.39
C GLU A 167 7.39 -17.11 0.78
N ASN A 168 8.65 -16.75 0.55
CA ASN A 168 9.67 -16.49 1.57
C ASN A 168 10.27 -15.09 1.51
N GLY A 169 10.06 -14.33 0.41
CA GLY A 169 10.48 -12.95 0.27
C GLY A 169 9.56 -12.00 1.03
N LEU A 170 9.59 -12.05 2.37
CA LEU A 170 8.61 -11.35 3.20
C LEU A 170 8.92 -9.88 3.41
N HIS A 171 10.22 -9.48 3.36
CA HIS A 171 10.59 -8.10 3.68
C HIS A 171 11.97 -7.72 3.11
N ALA A 172 12.03 -6.57 2.42
CA ALA A 172 13.23 -5.98 1.82
C ALA A 172 14.00 -6.96 0.89
N SER A 173 13.29 -7.92 0.25
CA SER A 173 13.87 -8.95 -0.60
C SER A 173 13.99 -8.51 -2.06
N LEU A 174 14.10 -9.45 -2.99
CA LEU A 174 14.32 -9.24 -4.42
C LEU A 174 13.31 -8.28 -5.06
N ALA A 175 12.02 -8.52 -4.80
CA ALA A 175 10.93 -7.77 -5.45
C ALA A 175 10.92 -6.31 -4.99
N GLU A 176 10.96 -6.07 -3.69
CA GLU A 176 10.95 -4.72 -3.13
C GLU A 176 12.22 -3.95 -3.48
N THR A 177 13.39 -4.59 -3.39
CA THR A 177 14.67 -3.98 -3.78
C THR A 177 14.65 -3.58 -5.25
N SER A 178 14.20 -4.46 -6.15
CA SER A 178 14.12 -4.17 -7.58
C SER A 178 13.14 -3.05 -7.89
N LEU A 179 11.96 -3.06 -7.25
CA LEU A 179 10.99 -1.99 -7.43
C LEU A 179 11.55 -0.64 -6.96
N MET A 180 12.25 -0.61 -5.81
CA MET A 180 12.87 0.60 -5.29
C MET A 180 13.98 1.13 -6.21
N MET A 181 14.78 0.25 -6.83
CA MET A 181 15.79 0.63 -7.85
C MET A 181 15.15 1.32 -9.06
N THR A 182 13.88 1.04 -9.35
CA THR A 182 13.14 1.72 -10.42
C THR A 182 12.52 3.04 -9.96
N LEU A 183 11.99 3.08 -8.75
CA LEU A 183 11.25 4.24 -8.26
C LEU A 183 12.16 5.33 -7.72
N LYS A 184 13.23 4.96 -6.97
CA LYS A 184 14.14 5.87 -6.30
C LYS A 184 15.54 5.23 -6.19
N SER A 185 16.20 5.00 -7.33
CA SER A 185 17.51 4.35 -7.38
C SER A 185 18.57 5.03 -6.51
N GLU A 186 18.48 6.35 -6.37
CA GLU A 186 19.38 7.16 -5.56
C GLU A 186 19.29 6.90 -4.05
N LEU A 187 18.25 6.20 -3.60
CA LEU A 187 18.05 5.84 -2.19
C LEU A 187 18.40 4.37 -1.90
N VAL A 188 18.81 3.61 -2.90
CA VAL A 188 19.13 2.18 -2.73
C VAL A 188 20.64 2.03 -2.53
N GLY A 189 21.02 1.45 -1.38
CA GLY A 189 22.42 1.11 -1.06
C GLY A 189 22.92 -0.10 -1.83
N ASP A 190 24.20 -0.41 -1.68
CA ASP A 190 24.90 -1.49 -2.44
C ASP A 190 24.78 -2.87 -1.79
N GLU A 191 24.44 -2.94 -0.51
CA GLU A 191 24.32 -4.20 0.20
C GLU A 191 23.13 -5.05 -0.32
N ARG A 192 23.31 -6.37 -0.34
CA ARG A 192 22.28 -7.32 -0.78
C ARG A 192 22.24 -8.51 0.19
N PRO A 193 21.67 -8.33 1.39
CA PRO A 193 21.54 -9.42 2.35
C PRO A 193 20.61 -10.53 1.86
N CYS A 194 20.86 -11.74 2.39
CA CYS A 194 20.01 -12.90 2.23
C CYS A 194 19.91 -13.53 3.60
N GLU A 195 18.78 -13.38 4.27
CA GLU A 195 18.53 -13.83 5.65
C GLU A 195 17.07 -14.24 5.86
N GLY A 196 16.79 -14.91 6.95
CA GLY A 196 15.43 -15.31 7.35
C GLY A 196 14.88 -16.57 6.66
N ILE A 197 15.53 -17.05 5.60
CA ILE A 197 15.08 -18.21 4.81
C ILE A 197 15.27 -19.50 5.58
N GLU A 198 16.30 -19.60 6.45
CA GLU A 198 16.63 -20.79 7.22
C GLU A 198 15.80 -20.98 8.49
N SER A 199 14.92 -20.03 8.80
CA SER A 199 14.09 -20.06 10.00
C SER A 199 13.04 -21.18 9.87
N GLN A 200 13.23 -22.27 10.63
CA GLN A 200 12.30 -23.40 10.62
C GLN A 200 11.05 -23.10 11.44
N ILE A 201 9.91 -23.18 10.78
CA ILE A 201 8.61 -23.20 11.44
C ILE A 201 8.06 -24.64 11.40
N PRO A 202 7.32 -25.13 12.42
CA PRO A 202 6.77 -26.47 12.40
C PRO A 202 5.88 -26.73 11.17
N GLU A 203 5.85 -27.99 10.71
CA GLU A 203 5.04 -28.41 9.58
C GLU A 203 3.58 -27.98 9.74
N GLY A 204 2.99 -27.40 8.68
CA GLY A 204 1.62 -26.90 8.65
C GLY A 204 1.44 -25.46 9.14
N TRP A 205 2.49 -24.85 9.70
CA TRP A 205 2.48 -23.42 10.08
C TRP A 205 3.25 -22.59 9.06
N SER A 206 3.07 -21.27 9.09
CA SER A 206 3.73 -20.32 8.20
C SER A 206 4.02 -19.00 8.91
N TRP A 207 5.00 -18.26 8.40
CA TRP A 207 5.23 -16.87 8.88
C TRP A 207 4.09 -15.97 8.45
N GLU A 208 3.60 -16.15 7.22
CA GLU A 208 2.44 -15.46 6.66
C GLU A 208 1.52 -16.47 5.95
N GLY A 209 0.30 -16.11 5.64
CA GLY A 209 -0.63 -16.92 4.84
C GLY A 209 -1.64 -17.73 5.65
N ASN A 210 -1.70 -19.07 5.44
CA ASN A 210 -2.86 -19.86 5.89
C ASN A 210 -2.90 -20.18 7.39
N ALA A 211 -1.74 -20.37 8.02
CA ALA A 211 -1.63 -20.66 9.45
C ALA A 211 -0.51 -19.83 10.06
N PRO A 212 -0.66 -18.49 10.08
CA PRO A 212 0.43 -17.59 10.42
C PRO A 212 0.73 -17.56 11.91
N THR A 213 1.97 -17.23 12.24
CA THR A 213 2.39 -16.86 13.59
C THR A 213 2.83 -15.40 13.61
N ALA A 214 2.59 -14.69 14.71
CA ALA A 214 3.18 -13.36 14.91
C ALA A 214 4.68 -13.49 15.17
N TRP A 215 5.47 -12.64 14.53
CA TRP A 215 6.93 -12.68 14.58
C TRP A 215 7.53 -11.27 14.77
N PHE A 216 8.77 -11.22 15.21
CA PHE A 216 9.59 -10.02 15.14
C PHE A 216 10.70 -10.23 14.12
N THR A 217 10.98 -9.23 13.32
CA THR A 217 12.06 -9.26 12.33
C THR A 217 13.39 -9.70 12.93
N LYS A 218 13.73 -9.20 14.13
CA LYS A 218 14.97 -9.56 14.85
C LYS A 218 15.09 -11.03 15.22
N ASP A 219 13.98 -11.77 15.25
CA ASP A 219 13.95 -13.20 15.55
C ASP A 219 14.28 -14.02 14.30
N LEU A 220 14.10 -13.44 13.11
CA LEU A 220 14.32 -14.05 11.82
C LEU A 220 15.59 -13.57 11.12
N SER A 221 15.96 -12.30 11.34
CA SER A 221 17.05 -11.64 10.58
C SER A 221 17.79 -10.64 11.46
N LYS A 222 19.11 -10.56 11.26
CA LYS A 222 19.99 -9.57 11.89
C LYS A 222 20.12 -8.30 11.06
N SER A 223 20.07 -8.46 9.72
CA SER A 223 20.13 -7.31 8.81
C SER A 223 18.80 -6.59 8.66
N GLY A 224 17.70 -7.22 9.06
CA GLY A 224 16.35 -6.73 8.84
C GLY A 224 15.70 -7.23 7.54
N VAL A 225 16.44 -7.85 6.63
CA VAL A 225 15.93 -8.48 5.40
C VAL A 225 15.36 -9.85 5.74
N ILE A 226 14.16 -10.18 5.26
CA ILE A 226 13.60 -11.52 5.34
C ILE A 226 13.32 -11.99 3.91
N GLY A 227 14.24 -12.79 3.38
CA GLY A 227 14.28 -13.22 2.00
C GLY A 227 15.68 -13.05 1.39
N ASP A 228 15.78 -13.06 0.07
CA ASP A 228 17.03 -12.88 -0.67
C ASP A 228 16.96 -11.61 -1.55
N SER A 229 17.71 -10.58 -1.20
CA SER A 229 17.80 -9.36 -2.01
C SER A 229 18.80 -9.45 -3.17
N LYS A 230 19.59 -10.55 -3.26
CA LYS A 230 20.56 -10.77 -4.35
C LYS A 230 19.84 -10.89 -5.69
N GLY A 231 20.50 -10.45 -6.74
CA GLY A 231 19.92 -10.49 -8.09
C GLY A 231 18.86 -9.39 -8.35
N SER A 232 18.54 -8.56 -7.36
CA SER A 232 17.68 -7.40 -7.59
C SER A 232 18.28 -6.48 -8.66
N ASN A 233 17.41 -6.01 -9.55
CA ASN A 233 17.83 -5.18 -10.67
C ASN A 233 16.68 -4.29 -11.16
N LYS A 234 17.06 -3.24 -11.92
CA LYS A 234 16.11 -2.25 -12.43
C LYS A 234 15.12 -2.83 -13.44
N GLU A 235 15.54 -3.78 -14.28
CA GLU A 235 14.71 -4.40 -15.31
C GLU A 235 13.53 -5.16 -14.69
N LEU A 236 13.79 -5.90 -13.63
CA LEU A 236 12.74 -6.55 -12.83
C LEU A 236 11.84 -5.49 -12.18
N GLY A 237 12.44 -4.45 -11.61
CA GLY A 237 11.68 -3.34 -11.00
C GLY A 237 10.77 -2.61 -11.99
N ASP A 238 11.23 -2.37 -13.22
CA ASP A 238 10.42 -1.75 -14.29
C ASP A 238 9.24 -2.66 -14.67
N SER A 239 9.47 -3.98 -14.73
CA SER A 239 8.43 -4.97 -15.00
C SER A 239 7.39 -5.02 -13.87
N LEU A 240 7.83 -5.09 -12.62
CA LEU A 240 6.96 -5.07 -11.43
C LEU A 240 6.13 -3.78 -11.37
N LYS A 241 6.76 -2.62 -11.58
CA LYS A 241 6.07 -1.33 -11.67
C LYS A 241 4.97 -1.36 -12.73
N GLY A 242 5.29 -1.90 -13.92
CA GLY A 242 4.33 -2.03 -15.02
C GLY A 242 3.11 -2.86 -14.66
N LEU A 243 3.33 -4.03 -14.01
CA LEU A 243 2.23 -4.89 -13.54
C LEU A 243 1.36 -4.20 -12.49
N LEU A 244 1.98 -3.58 -11.47
CA LEU A 244 1.26 -2.87 -10.40
C LEU A 244 0.42 -1.73 -10.94
N VAL A 245 1.00 -0.87 -11.77
CA VAL A 245 0.29 0.27 -12.39
C VAL A 245 -0.88 -0.20 -13.25
N ASN A 246 -0.67 -1.22 -14.09
CA ASN A 246 -1.71 -1.75 -14.95
C ASN A 246 -2.85 -2.41 -14.16
N HIS A 247 -2.52 -3.18 -13.12
CA HIS A 247 -3.49 -3.81 -12.23
C HIS A 247 -4.39 -2.75 -11.56
N TRP A 248 -3.79 -1.79 -10.87
CA TRP A 248 -4.53 -0.75 -10.15
C TRP A 248 -5.31 0.18 -11.08
N PHE A 249 -4.77 0.50 -12.25
CA PHE A 249 -5.50 1.23 -13.28
C PHE A 249 -6.77 0.48 -13.71
N LYS A 250 -6.66 -0.82 -14.05
CA LYS A 250 -7.81 -1.63 -14.48
C LYS A 250 -8.85 -1.75 -13.35
N LEU A 251 -8.42 -2.03 -12.14
CA LEU A 251 -9.30 -2.22 -10.99
C LEU A 251 -10.07 -0.92 -10.66
N ILE A 252 -9.38 0.21 -10.60
CA ILE A 252 -9.99 1.53 -10.37
C ILE A 252 -10.94 1.89 -11.51
N MET A 253 -10.55 1.70 -12.78
CA MET A 253 -11.42 2.02 -13.91
C MET A 253 -12.67 1.15 -13.96
N ASN A 254 -12.59 -0.12 -13.55
CA ASN A 254 -13.76 -0.98 -13.40
C ASN A 254 -14.71 -0.47 -12.32
N LEU A 255 -14.17 -0.02 -11.18
CA LEU A 255 -14.97 0.61 -10.13
C LEU A 255 -15.62 1.91 -10.61
N MET A 256 -14.90 2.74 -11.38
CA MET A 256 -15.40 4.00 -11.91
C MET A 256 -16.50 3.84 -12.99
N LYS A 257 -16.56 2.67 -13.66
CA LYS A 257 -17.63 2.32 -14.60
C LYS A 257 -18.89 1.78 -13.91
N SER A 258 -18.80 1.42 -12.66
CA SER A 258 -19.88 0.83 -11.87
C SER A 258 -20.59 1.88 -11.02
N ASP A 259 -21.90 1.79 -10.91
CA ASP A 259 -22.70 2.60 -9.97
C ASP A 259 -22.81 1.94 -8.58
N TRP A 260 -22.16 0.79 -8.38
CA TRP A 260 -22.11 0.09 -7.10
C TRP A 260 -21.43 0.92 -5.99
N PRO A 261 -21.93 0.93 -4.73
CA PRO A 261 -23.16 0.31 -4.26
C PRO A 261 -24.37 1.20 -4.56
N ASN A 262 -25.43 0.60 -5.10
CA ASN A 262 -26.74 1.27 -5.29
C ASN A 262 -27.64 0.94 -4.12
#